data_bff2180327c4b1290e422715ca024b17
#
_entry.id   bff2180327c4b1290e422715ca024b17
#
_cell.length_a   1.000
_cell.length_b   1.000
_cell.length_c   1.000
_cell.angle_alpha   90.00
_cell.angle_beta   90.00
_cell.angle_gamma   90.00
#
_symmetry.space_group_name_H-M   'P 1'
#
loop_
_entity.id
_entity.type
_entity.pdbx_description
1 polymer ?
#
loop_
_entity_poly.entity_id
_entity_poly.type
_entity_poly.pdbx_seq_one_letter_code
_entity_poly.pdbx_strand_id
1 'polypeptide(L)'
;MKLIIDSGSTKTDWIAIDDSNNILLETHTLGLNPQVLTEAIIEERIINNYDLYRVRKDIDFIYFYGAGCGTEPPRKLMGDVLKSIFQNASISVKEDTFAAVYAITDQGDSSIVCILGTGSNCSFFDGETVHQKITSLGYILMDDASGNYFGRQLLRDYYFNKIPKPLAKLFAEEFDLGAEEIKTNLYKKANPNTYLATFAKFLIVNKNEPYAHALINKGLGLFIDNQILQFDNAKELSLIHI
;
A
#
# COMPACT_ATOMS: atom_id res chain seq x y z
N MET A 1 -17.00 -17.88 -13.07
CA MET A 1 -16.92 -16.93 -11.92
C MET A 1 -15.50 -16.35 -11.91
N LYS A 2 -15.38 -15.04 -11.68
CA LYS A 2 -14.09 -14.35 -11.59
C LYS A 2 -13.78 -14.02 -10.12
N LEU A 3 -12.54 -14.20 -9.70
CA LEU A 3 -12.07 -13.90 -8.34
C LEU A 3 -11.06 -12.75 -8.43
N ILE A 4 -11.37 -11.65 -7.75
CA ILE A 4 -10.52 -10.46 -7.64
C ILE A 4 -9.95 -10.43 -6.24
N ILE A 5 -8.63 -10.25 -6.13
CA ILE A 5 -7.91 -10.37 -4.87
C ILE A 5 -7.00 -9.15 -4.70
N ASP A 6 -7.20 -8.42 -3.61
CA ASP A 6 -6.30 -7.35 -3.16
C ASP A 6 -5.58 -7.80 -1.88
N SER A 7 -4.25 -7.92 -1.94
CA SER A 7 -3.44 -8.53 -0.90
C SER A 7 -2.34 -7.62 -0.41
N GLY A 8 -2.53 -7.03 0.76
CA GLY A 8 -1.48 -6.37 1.51
C GLY A 8 -0.64 -7.35 2.36
N SER A 9 0.31 -6.82 3.11
CA SER A 9 1.12 -7.63 4.04
C SER A 9 0.35 -8.11 5.27
N THR A 10 -0.75 -7.46 5.63
CA THR A 10 -1.53 -7.74 6.85
C THR A 10 -2.84 -8.46 6.55
N LYS A 11 -3.54 -8.04 5.52
CA LYS A 11 -4.88 -8.50 5.13
C LYS A 11 -4.92 -8.76 3.64
N THR A 12 -5.76 -9.72 3.23
CA THR A 12 -6.14 -9.97 1.84
C THR A 12 -7.65 -9.96 1.74
N ASP A 13 -8.20 -9.17 0.82
CA ASP A 13 -9.61 -9.12 0.49
C ASP A 13 -9.87 -9.94 -0.79
N TRP A 14 -10.95 -10.71 -0.77
CA TRP A 14 -11.35 -11.64 -1.84
C TRP A 14 -12.77 -11.33 -2.26
N ILE A 15 -12.97 -11.04 -3.53
CA ILE A 15 -14.29 -10.75 -4.10
C ILE A 15 -14.50 -11.65 -5.31
N ALA A 16 -15.53 -12.51 -5.26
CA ALA A 16 -15.96 -13.28 -6.42
C ALA A 16 -17.15 -12.61 -7.09
N ILE A 17 -17.10 -12.49 -8.42
CA ILE A 17 -18.15 -11.90 -9.24
C ILE A 17 -18.60 -12.84 -10.36
N ASP A 18 -19.85 -12.68 -10.79
CA ASP A 18 -20.36 -13.30 -12.00
C ASP A 18 -20.00 -12.49 -13.29
N ASP A 19 -20.47 -12.96 -14.45
CA ASP A 19 -20.24 -12.27 -15.72
C ASP A 19 -21.01 -10.95 -15.87
N SER A 20 -21.98 -10.70 -15.00
CA SER A 20 -22.74 -9.44 -14.90
C SER A 20 -22.17 -8.49 -13.85
N ASN A 21 -21.00 -8.82 -13.28
CA ASN A 21 -20.33 -8.11 -12.21
C ASN A 21 -21.12 -8.06 -10.86
N ASN A 22 -22.07 -8.95 -10.63
CA ASN A 22 -22.69 -9.07 -9.31
C ASN A 22 -21.73 -9.79 -8.35
N ILE A 23 -21.63 -9.28 -7.13
CA ILE A 23 -20.82 -9.91 -6.09
C ILE A 23 -21.52 -11.18 -5.61
N LEU A 24 -20.84 -12.31 -5.75
CA LEU A 24 -21.31 -13.64 -5.32
C LEU A 24 -20.72 -14.05 -3.96
N LEU A 25 -19.54 -13.58 -3.67
CA LEU A 25 -18.81 -13.88 -2.44
C LEU A 25 -17.88 -12.71 -2.11
N GLU A 26 -17.82 -12.37 -0.83
CA GLU A 26 -16.85 -11.45 -0.26
C GLU A 26 -16.31 -12.04 1.03
N THR A 27 -15.00 -12.19 1.13
CA THR A 27 -14.35 -12.75 2.31
C THR A 27 -12.94 -12.18 2.46
N HIS A 28 -12.27 -12.50 3.55
CA HIS A 28 -10.91 -12.03 3.81
C HIS A 28 -10.04 -13.11 4.46
N THR A 29 -8.73 -12.98 4.26
CA THR A 29 -7.70 -13.78 4.94
C THR A 29 -6.62 -12.86 5.52
N LEU A 30 -5.65 -13.46 6.21
CA LEU A 30 -4.39 -12.76 6.51
C LEU A 30 -3.64 -12.45 5.21
N GLY A 31 -2.77 -11.45 5.24
CA GLY A 31 -2.00 -11.00 4.07
C GLY A 31 -1.17 -12.13 3.45
N LEU A 32 -1.00 -12.08 2.12
CA LEU A 32 -0.33 -13.12 1.33
C LEU A 32 0.90 -12.54 0.61
N ASN A 33 1.80 -11.89 1.35
CA ASN A 33 3.02 -11.33 0.76
C ASN A 33 4.10 -12.42 0.57
N PRO A 34 4.41 -12.82 -0.69
CA PRO A 34 5.35 -13.90 -0.98
C PRO A 34 6.83 -13.55 -0.73
N GLN A 35 7.14 -12.29 -0.41
CA GLN A 35 8.48 -11.86 0.00
C GLN A 35 8.82 -12.26 1.44
N VAL A 36 7.79 -12.46 2.28
CA VAL A 36 7.95 -12.71 3.72
C VAL A 36 7.32 -14.01 4.19
N LEU A 37 6.52 -14.67 3.34
CA LEU A 37 5.82 -15.92 3.66
C LEU A 37 6.35 -17.07 2.79
N THR A 38 6.34 -18.26 3.36
CA THR A 38 6.61 -19.50 2.60
C THR A 38 5.36 -19.95 1.84
N GLU A 39 5.55 -20.71 0.79
CA GLU A 39 4.48 -21.35 0.01
C GLU A 39 3.46 -22.06 0.90
N ALA A 40 3.92 -22.88 1.83
CA ALA A 40 3.06 -23.63 2.75
C ALA A 40 2.17 -22.73 3.62
N ILE A 41 2.69 -21.59 4.10
CA ILE A 41 1.89 -20.64 4.90
C ILE A 41 0.85 -19.94 4.02
N ILE A 42 1.22 -19.59 2.78
CA ILE A 42 0.27 -18.98 1.83
C ILE A 42 -0.86 -19.95 1.53
N GLU A 43 -0.53 -21.18 1.19
CA GLU A 43 -1.51 -22.25 0.92
C GLU A 43 -2.43 -22.47 2.12
N GLU A 44 -1.87 -22.61 3.33
CA GLU A 44 -2.62 -22.78 4.58
C GLU A 44 -3.63 -21.63 4.80
N ARG A 45 -3.22 -20.39 4.62
CA ARG A 45 -4.10 -19.21 4.79
C ARG A 45 -5.28 -19.24 3.84
N ILE A 46 -5.10 -19.75 2.63
CA ILE A 46 -6.17 -19.81 1.61
C ILE A 46 -7.10 -21.01 1.89
N ILE A 47 -6.57 -22.21 2.10
CA ILE A 47 -7.39 -23.43 2.25
C ILE A 47 -8.17 -23.46 3.56
N ASN A 48 -7.69 -22.77 4.61
CA ASN A 48 -8.40 -22.64 5.88
C ASN A 48 -9.58 -21.65 5.82
N ASN A 49 -9.74 -20.91 4.73
CA ASN A 49 -10.93 -20.12 4.49
C ASN A 49 -12.00 -21.00 3.83
N TYR A 50 -13.05 -21.33 4.58
CA TYR A 50 -14.11 -22.22 4.12
C TYR A 50 -14.80 -21.74 2.86
N ASP A 51 -15.05 -20.46 2.74
CA ASP A 51 -15.78 -19.88 1.60
C ASP A 51 -14.98 -20.03 0.30
N LEU A 52 -13.68 -19.75 0.35
CA LEU A 52 -12.77 -19.93 -0.78
C LEU A 52 -12.66 -21.42 -1.16
N TYR A 53 -12.49 -22.27 -0.16
CA TYR A 53 -12.37 -23.71 -0.38
C TYR A 53 -13.62 -24.29 -1.05
N ARG A 54 -14.80 -23.86 -0.63
CA ARG A 54 -16.09 -24.31 -1.18
C ARG A 54 -16.22 -23.98 -2.66
N VAL A 55 -15.87 -22.73 -3.08
CA VAL A 55 -16.08 -22.26 -4.45
C VAL A 55 -14.89 -22.50 -5.37
N ARG A 56 -13.80 -23.09 -4.91
CA ARG A 56 -12.54 -23.18 -5.65
C ARG A 56 -12.59 -23.86 -7.02
N LYS A 57 -13.60 -24.71 -7.25
CA LYS A 57 -13.79 -25.42 -8.54
C LYS A 57 -14.60 -24.63 -9.54
N ASP A 58 -15.31 -23.61 -9.07
CA ASP A 58 -16.23 -22.78 -9.86
C ASP A 58 -15.57 -21.47 -10.34
N ILE A 59 -14.29 -21.27 -9.98
CA ILE A 59 -13.50 -20.10 -10.39
C ILE A 59 -12.84 -20.39 -11.75
N ASP A 60 -13.12 -19.52 -12.75
CA ASP A 60 -12.56 -19.59 -14.10
C ASP A 60 -11.36 -18.65 -14.27
N PHE A 61 -11.39 -17.49 -13.58
CA PHE A 61 -10.34 -16.47 -13.65
C PHE A 61 -9.99 -15.93 -12.28
N ILE A 62 -8.70 -15.73 -12.03
CA ILE A 62 -8.17 -15.08 -10.83
C ILE A 62 -7.33 -13.88 -11.25
N TYR A 63 -7.68 -12.72 -10.70
CA TYR A 63 -6.90 -11.49 -10.77
C TYR A 63 -6.35 -11.18 -9.37
N PHE A 64 -5.09 -11.52 -9.15
CA PHE A 64 -4.40 -11.29 -7.89
C PHE A 64 -3.52 -10.04 -8.00
N TYR A 65 -3.76 -9.10 -7.10
CA TYR A 65 -2.96 -7.90 -6.92
C TYR A 65 -2.35 -7.95 -5.52
N GLY A 66 -1.03 -8.04 -5.42
CA GLY A 66 -0.42 -8.30 -4.13
C GLY A 66 0.88 -7.58 -3.84
N ALA A 67 0.99 -7.10 -2.60
CA ALA A 67 2.25 -6.60 -2.06
C ALA A 67 3.35 -7.66 -2.19
N GLY A 68 4.54 -7.25 -2.61
CA GLY A 68 5.67 -8.15 -2.82
C GLY A 68 5.69 -8.88 -4.16
N CYS A 69 4.71 -8.65 -5.06
CA CYS A 69 4.64 -9.25 -6.39
C CYS A 69 5.28 -8.38 -7.50
N GLY A 70 6.18 -7.46 -7.15
CA GLY A 70 6.82 -6.56 -8.11
C GLY A 70 7.83 -7.23 -9.04
N THR A 71 8.37 -8.41 -8.69
CA THR A 71 9.35 -9.15 -9.52
C THR A 71 8.83 -10.53 -9.89
N GLU A 72 9.48 -11.15 -10.89
CA GLU A 72 9.02 -12.43 -11.43
C GLU A 72 9.01 -13.61 -10.42
N PRO A 73 10.05 -13.83 -9.59
CA PRO A 73 10.04 -15.01 -8.70
C PRO A 73 8.84 -15.04 -7.72
N PRO A 74 8.50 -13.97 -6.99
CA PRO A 74 7.34 -13.98 -6.10
C PRO A 74 6.01 -14.04 -6.87
N ARG A 75 5.90 -13.43 -8.07
CA ARG A 75 4.71 -13.59 -8.92
C ARG A 75 4.49 -15.05 -9.31
N LYS A 76 5.57 -15.72 -9.72
CA LYS A 76 5.51 -17.13 -10.09
C LYS A 76 5.09 -17.99 -8.90
N LEU A 77 5.71 -17.81 -7.72
CA LEU A 77 5.36 -18.54 -6.50
C LEU A 77 3.88 -18.39 -6.18
N MET A 78 3.37 -17.15 -6.18
CA MET A 78 1.94 -16.90 -5.91
C MET A 78 1.04 -17.55 -6.97
N GLY A 79 1.41 -17.47 -8.24
CA GLY A 79 0.67 -18.11 -9.33
C GLY A 79 0.62 -19.63 -9.20
N ASP A 80 1.73 -20.26 -8.82
CA ASP A 80 1.82 -21.72 -8.62
C ASP A 80 0.94 -22.16 -7.43
N VAL A 81 0.96 -21.43 -6.30
CA VAL A 81 0.09 -21.72 -5.14
C VAL A 81 -1.39 -21.55 -5.50
N LEU A 82 -1.75 -20.44 -6.14
CA LEU A 82 -3.13 -20.24 -6.55
C LEU A 82 -3.60 -21.32 -7.53
N LYS A 83 -2.72 -21.77 -8.46
CA LYS A 83 -3.05 -22.83 -9.42
C LYS A 83 -3.22 -24.20 -8.78
N SER A 84 -2.46 -24.51 -7.72
CA SER A 84 -2.62 -25.77 -6.97
C SER A 84 -3.99 -25.87 -6.31
N ILE A 85 -4.54 -24.75 -5.82
CA ILE A 85 -5.81 -24.69 -5.11
C ILE A 85 -7.00 -24.53 -6.09
N PHE A 86 -6.89 -23.61 -7.04
CA PHE A 86 -7.93 -23.26 -8.02
C PHE A 86 -7.61 -23.84 -9.40
N GLN A 87 -7.65 -25.16 -9.49
CA GLN A 87 -7.13 -25.93 -10.64
C GLN A 87 -7.77 -25.56 -11.98
N ASN A 88 -9.04 -25.11 -11.99
CA ASN A 88 -9.75 -24.73 -13.21
C ASN A 88 -9.45 -23.29 -13.67
N ALA A 89 -8.91 -22.45 -12.78
CA ALA A 89 -8.75 -21.02 -13.04
C ALA A 89 -7.56 -20.70 -13.95
N SER A 90 -7.72 -19.71 -14.81
CA SER A 90 -6.65 -18.92 -15.40
C SER A 90 -6.23 -17.84 -14.41
N ILE A 91 -4.92 -17.65 -14.19
CA ILE A 91 -4.40 -16.82 -13.10
C ILE A 91 -3.54 -15.70 -13.66
N SER A 92 -3.83 -14.47 -13.23
CA SER A 92 -3.01 -13.28 -13.44
C SER A 92 -2.55 -12.75 -12.09
N VAL A 93 -1.24 -12.66 -11.88
CA VAL A 93 -0.63 -12.10 -10.67
C VAL A 93 0.10 -10.81 -11.02
N LYS A 94 -0.26 -9.72 -10.35
CA LYS A 94 0.36 -8.40 -10.49
C LYS A 94 0.68 -7.83 -9.10
N GLU A 95 1.52 -6.80 -9.07
CA GLU A 95 1.77 -6.01 -7.86
C GLU A 95 0.49 -5.24 -7.46
N ASP A 96 0.30 -4.99 -6.16
CA ASP A 96 -0.86 -4.29 -5.59
C ASP A 96 -1.09 -2.90 -6.20
N THR A 97 -0.03 -2.20 -6.59
CA THR A 97 -0.11 -0.91 -7.30
C THR A 97 -0.97 -0.95 -8.56
N PHE A 98 -1.02 -2.10 -9.26
CA PHE A 98 -1.88 -2.26 -10.45
C PHE A 98 -3.37 -2.23 -10.11
N ALA A 99 -3.80 -2.75 -8.96
CA ALA A 99 -5.20 -2.65 -8.53
C ALA A 99 -5.60 -1.18 -8.36
N ALA A 100 -4.74 -0.41 -7.70
CA ALA A 100 -4.93 1.02 -7.50
C ALA A 100 -5.06 1.76 -8.85
N VAL A 101 -4.13 1.49 -9.78
CA VAL A 101 -4.17 2.11 -11.12
C VAL A 101 -5.45 1.77 -11.86
N TYR A 102 -5.81 0.49 -11.95
CA TYR A 102 -7.01 0.07 -12.69
C TYR A 102 -8.33 0.53 -12.05
N ALA A 103 -8.34 0.83 -10.75
CA ALA A 103 -9.53 1.33 -10.06
C ALA A 103 -9.86 2.79 -10.41
N ILE A 104 -8.88 3.56 -10.91
CA ILE A 104 -8.99 5.02 -11.04
C ILE A 104 -8.65 5.54 -12.44
N THR A 105 -8.18 4.67 -13.35
CA THR A 105 -7.85 5.05 -14.74
C THR A 105 -8.83 4.40 -15.69
N ASP A 106 -9.24 5.14 -16.70
CA ASP A 106 -9.99 4.56 -17.82
C ASP A 106 -9.02 3.82 -18.77
N GLN A 107 -9.56 2.81 -19.45
CA GLN A 107 -8.77 2.02 -20.40
C GLN A 107 -8.31 2.92 -21.56
N GLY A 108 -7.02 2.95 -21.79
CA GLY A 108 -6.39 3.74 -22.86
C GLY A 108 -5.96 5.15 -22.46
N ASP A 109 -6.31 5.61 -21.24
CA ASP A 109 -5.86 6.91 -20.75
C ASP A 109 -4.50 6.81 -20.05
N SER A 110 -3.58 7.71 -20.43
CA SER A 110 -2.29 7.83 -19.75
C SER A 110 -2.40 8.70 -18.50
N SER A 111 -1.80 8.25 -17.39
CA SER A 111 -1.87 8.99 -16.13
C SER A 111 -0.67 8.72 -15.22
N ILE A 112 -0.38 9.66 -14.32
CA ILE A 112 0.53 9.42 -13.19
C ILE A 112 -0.33 9.09 -11.96
N VAL A 113 -0.09 7.93 -11.39
CA VAL A 113 -0.81 7.43 -10.23
C VAL A 113 0.09 7.49 -9.01
N CYS A 114 -0.36 8.22 -7.98
CA CYS A 114 0.34 8.43 -6.73
C CYS A 114 -0.40 7.73 -5.59
N ILE A 115 0.29 6.86 -4.87
CA ILE A 115 -0.22 6.21 -3.66
C ILE A 115 0.48 6.84 -2.47
N LEU A 116 -0.30 7.45 -1.56
CA LEU A 116 0.17 8.07 -0.33
C LEU A 116 -0.51 7.41 0.88
N GLY A 117 0.06 6.29 1.31
CA GLY A 117 -0.43 5.50 2.44
C GLY A 117 0.58 5.44 3.59
N THR A 118 0.81 4.27 4.15
CA THR A 118 1.90 4.02 5.11
C THR A 118 3.27 4.35 4.51
N GLY A 119 3.52 3.91 3.26
CA GLY A 119 4.59 4.35 2.39
C GLY A 119 4.07 5.24 1.27
N SER A 120 4.91 5.57 0.29
CA SER A 120 4.50 6.28 -0.92
C SER A 120 5.07 5.65 -2.18
N ASN A 121 4.29 5.72 -3.26
CA ASN A 121 4.69 5.24 -4.57
C ASN A 121 4.15 6.16 -5.65
N CYS A 122 4.88 6.25 -6.77
CA CYS A 122 4.46 6.98 -7.95
C CYS A 122 4.74 6.13 -9.18
N SER A 123 3.71 5.91 -9.98
CA SER A 123 3.77 5.08 -11.18
C SER A 123 3.15 5.82 -12.36
N PHE A 124 3.68 5.58 -13.55
CA PHE A 124 3.09 6.02 -14.81
C PHE A 124 2.32 4.87 -15.43
N PHE A 125 1.07 5.10 -15.77
CA PHE A 125 0.25 4.20 -16.57
C PHE A 125 0.12 4.74 -17.98
N ASP A 126 0.48 3.94 -18.99
CA ASP A 126 0.47 4.35 -20.41
C ASP A 126 -0.84 4.01 -21.13
N GLY A 127 -1.85 3.52 -20.38
CA GLY A 127 -3.12 3.02 -20.91
C GLY A 127 -3.19 1.49 -20.98
N GLU A 128 -2.05 0.79 -20.85
CA GLU A 128 -1.96 -0.68 -20.88
C GLU A 128 -1.11 -1.24 -19.75
N THR A 129 0.03 -0.62 -19.47
CA THR A 129 1.02 -1.11 -18.49
C THR A 129 1.41 -0.03 -17.50
N VAL A 130 1.84 -0.48 -16.32
CA VAL A 130 2.32 0.40 -15.24
C VAL A 130 3.84 0.41 -15.26
N HIS A 131 4.41 1.61 -15.30
CA HIS A 131 5.84 1.85 -15.29
C HIS A 131 6.27 2.59 -14.02
N GLN A 132 7.32 2.11 -13.38
CA GLN A 132 7.98 2.79 -12.28
C GLN A 132 9.33 3.33 -12.77
N LYS A 133 9.54 4.64 -12.66
CA LYS A 133 10.82 5.28 -13.04
C LYS A 133 11.81 5.25 -11.88
N ILE A 134 11.31 5.35 -10.65
CA ILE A 134 12.11 5.37 -9.43
C ILE A 134 11.97 4.04 -8.69
N THR A 135 13.09 3.34 -8.48
CA THR A 135 13.13 2.13 -7.68
C THR A 135 12.94 2.49 -6.22
N SER A 136 11.91 1.95 -5.57
CA SER A 136 11.68 2.15 -4.13
C SER A 136 12.72 1.39 -3.32
N LEU A 137 13.40 2.10 -2.42
CA LEU A 137 14.35 1.53 -1.44
C LEU A 137 13.76 1.47 -0.03
N GLY A 138 12.45 1.71 0.11
CA GLY A 138 11.72 1.61 1.36
C GLY A 138 11.82 2.86 2.24
N TYR A 139 11.10 2.80 3.36
CA TYR A 139 10.76 3.95 4.20
C TYR A 139 11.93 4.63 4.89
N ILE A 140 13.07 3.98 5.03
CA ILE A 140 14.25 4.59 5.68
C ILE A 140 14.84 5.67 4.78
N LEU A 141 14.92 5.41 3.47
CA LEU A 141 15.58 6.26 2.49
C LEU A 141 14.61 7.09 1.65
N MET A 142 13.40 6.60 1.47
CA MET A 142 12.39 7.15 0.55
C MET A 142 11.04 7.33 1.26
N ASP A 143 9.95 7.20 0.52
CA ASP A 143 8.56 7.34 0.99
C ASP A 143 8.19 8.78 1.39
N ASP A 144 8.69 9.80 0.68
CA ASP A 144 8.31 11.20 0.91
C ASP A 144 6.78 11.37 0.87
N ALA A 145 6.25 12.27 1.69
CA ALA A 145 4.82 12.56 1.86
C ALA A 145 3.94 11.38 2.34
N SER A 146 4.53 10.24 2.71
CA SER A 146 3.78 9.12 3.27
C SER A 146 3.49 9.30 4.76
N GLY A 147 2.63 8.43 5.30
CA GLY A 147 2.34 8.38 6.73
C GLY A 147 3.59 8.17 7.57
N ASN A 148 4.48 7.25 7.18
CA ASN A 148 5.73 7.01 7.91
C ASN A 148 6.69 8.22 7.84
N TYR A 149 6.76 8.91 6.70
CA TYR A 149 7.52 10.15 6.56
C TYR A 149 7.05 11.21 7.54
N PHE A 150 5.75 11.50 7.55
CA PHE A 150 5.20 12.52 8.44
C PHE A 150 5.31 12.15 9.91
N GLY A 151 5.07 10.89 10.27
CA GLY A 151 5.24 10.43 11.64
C GLY A 151 6.67 10.54 12.13
N ARG A 152 7.64 10.17 11.30
CA ARG A 152 9.07 10.34 11.59
C ARG A 152 9.44 11.83 11.80
N GLN A 153 8.92 12.73 10.97
CA GLN A 153 9.17 14.16 11.11
C GLN A 153 8.53 14.70 12.40
N LEU A 154 7.29 14.35 12.71
CA LEU A 154 6.60 14.75 13.95
C LEU A 154 7.36 14.33 15.19
N LEU A 155 7.77 13.06 15.30
CA LEU A 155 8.55 12.57 16.44
C LEU A 155 9.89 13.31 16.57
N ARG A 156 10.61 13.49 15.48
CA ARG A 156 11.86 14.27 15.50
C ARG A 156 11.65 15.69 15.95
N ASP A 157 10.66 16.38 15.41
CA ASP A 157 10.39 17.78 15.72
C ASP A 157 9.87 17.94 17.15
N TYR A 158 9.13 16.97 17.68
CA TYR A 158 8.75 16.92 19.09
C TYR A 158 9.98 16.87 20.00
N TYR A 159 10.87 15.91 19.80
CA TYR A 159 12.05 15.72 20.63
C TYR A 159 13.10 16.84 20.46
N PHE A 160 13.11 17.51 19.31
CA PHE A 160 13.95 18.69 19.10
C PHE A 160 13.28 20.01 19.48
N ASN A 161 12.09 19.98 20.14
CA ASN A 161 11.33 21.15 20.57
C ASN A 161 11.01 22.14 19.44
N LYS A 162 10.74 21.65 18.23
CA LYS A 162 10.41 22.44 17.05
C LYS A 162 8.91 22.60 16.84
N ILE A 163 8.07 21.74 17.43
CA ILE A 163 6.61 21.88 17.39
C ILE A 163 6.21 23.03 18.33
N PRO A 164 5.32 23.95 17.91
CA PRO A 164 4.79 24.99 18.79
C PRO A 164 4.20 24.39 20.08
N LYS A 165 4.48 25.01 21.22
CA LYS A 165 4.13 24.45 22.55
C LYS A 165 2.67 24.00 22.69
N PRO A 166 1.65 24.76 22.24
CA PRO A 166 0.26 24.30 22.33
C PRO A 166 0.02 23.01 21.54
N LEU A 167 0.56 22.93 20.32
CA LEU A 167 0.41 21.76 19.45
C LEU A 167 1.21 20.57 19.96
N ALA A 168 2.40 20.79 20.51
CA ALA A 168 3.21 19.74 21.15
C ALA A 168 2.51 19.14 22.37
N LYS A 169 1.77 19.96 23.13
CA LYS A 169 0.95 19.47 24.25
C LYS A 169 -0.16 18.54 23.76
N LEU A 170 -0.92 18.93 22.75
CA LEU A 170 -1.97 18.09 22.15
C LEU A 170 -1.41 16.79 21.61
N PHE A 171 -0.24 16.84 20.98
CA PHE A 171 0.43 15.65 20.48
C PHE A 171 0.81 14.67 21.59
N ALA A 172 1.30 15.19 22.73
CA ALA A 172 1.64 14.37 23.89
C ALA A 172 0.41 13.87 24.68
N GLU A 173 -0.75 14.48 24.51
CA GLU A 173 -2.02 13.99 25.08
C GLU A 173 -2.64 12.86 24.24
N GLU A 174 -2.38 12.84 22.93
CA GLU A 174 -2.93 11.83 22.02
C GLU A 174 -2.07 10.55 21.93
N PHE A 175 -0.73 10.67 22.12
CA PHE A 175 0.20 9.56 21.92
C PHE A 175 1.11 9.36 23.13
N ASP A 176 1.47 8.08 23.37
CA ASP A 176 2.60 7.78 24.27
C ASP A 176 3.92 8.11 23.56
N LEU A 177 4.50 9.23 23.95
CA LEU A 177 5.76 9.74 23.42
C LEU A 177 6.95 9.40 24.33
N GLY A 178 6.84 8.41 25.22
CA GLY A 178 7.94 7.92 26.04
C GLY A 178 9.07 7.36 25.17
N ALA A 179 10.32 7.75 25.48
CA ALA A 179 11.47 7.36 24.66
C ALA A 179 11.65 5.83 24.56
N GLU A 180 11.36 5.10 25.63
CA GLU A 180 11.46 3.63 25.62
C GLU A 180 10.35 2.97 24.79
N GLU A 181 9.13 3.50 24.82
CA GLU A 181 8.02 3.01 23.99
C GLU A 181 8.35 3.22 22.51
N ILE A 182 8.80 4.42 22.13
CA ILE A 182 9.20 4.74 20.76
C ILE A 182 10.32 3.81 20.29
N LYS A 183 11.41 3.66 21.08
CA LYS A 183 12.51 2.78 20.72
C LYS A 183 12.08 1.32 20.59
N THR A 184 11.20 0.86 21.47
CA THR A 184 10.65 -0.50 21.40
C THR A 184 9.90 -0.74 20.11
N ASN A 185 9.02 0.19 19.71
CA ASN A 185 8.25 0.09 18.47
C ASN A 185 9.15 0.18 17.21
N LEU A 186 10.19 1.03 17.25
CA LEU A 186 11.06 1.25 16.10
C LEU A 186 12.11 0.14 15.90
N TYR A 187 12.62 -0.46 16.99
CA TYR A 187 13.80 -1.33 16.91
C TYR A 187 13.57 -2.77 17.38
N LYS A 188 12.48 -3.04 18.09
CA LYS A 188 12.22 -4.37 18.66
C LYS A 188 10.93 -5.03 18.18
N LYS A 189 9.95 -4.25 17.69
CA LYS A 189 8.69 -4.76 17.16
C LYS A 189 8.72 -4.84 15.64
N ALA A 190 7.82 -5.65 15.07
CA ALA A 190 7.60 -5.70 13.62
C ALA A 190 6.90 -4.43 13.12
N ASN A 191 7.09 -4.13 11.83
CA ASN A 191 6.41 -3.05 11.10
C ASN A 191 6.61 -1.63 11.69
N PRO A 192 7.85 -1.18 11.93
CA PRO A 192 8.11 0.17 12.45
C PRO A 192 7.61 1.30 11.53
N ASN A 193 7.53 1.06 10.22
CA ASN A 193 6.94 1.98 9.26
C ASN A 193 5.44 2.21 9.53
N THR A 194 4.69 1.16 9.85
CA THR A 194 3.27 1.27 10.20
C THR A 194 3.10 2.04 11.53
N TYR A 195 3.95 1.75 12.52
CA TYR A 195 3.95 2.52 13.76
C TYR A 195 4.20 4.02 13.52
N LEU A 196 5.20 4.37 12.71
CA LEU A 196 5.44 5.76 12.33
C LEU A 196 4.22 6.39 11.64
N ALA A 197 3.56 5.66 10.74
CA ALA A 197 2.42 6.18 10.00
C ALA A 197 1.21 6.52 10.90
N THR A 198 1.09 5.93 12.09
CA THR A 198 0.00 6.24 13.03
C THR A 198 -0.04 7.71 13.44
N PHE A 199 1.12 8.36 13.52
CA PHE A 199 1.21 9.77 13.91
C PHE A 199 0.75 10.74 12.82
N ALA A 200 0.71 10.32 11.55
CA ALA A 200 0.33 11.20 10.45
C ALA A 200 -1.11 11.72 10.56
N LYS A 201 -2.02 10.95 11.18
CA LYS A 201 -3.39 11.37 11.44
C LYS A 201 -3.44 12.69 12.22
N PHE A 202 -2.60 12.83 13.24
CA PHE A 202 -2.50 14.07 14.03
C PHE A 202 -2.17 15.28 13.14
N LEU A 203 -1.22 15.11 12.23
CA LEU A 203 -0.84 16.18 11.30
C LEU A 203 -2.01 16.59 10.38
N ILE A 204 -2.74 15.61 9.84
CA ILE A 204 -3.87 15.86 8.93
C ILE A 204 -5.04 16.53 9.67
N VAL A 205 -5.34 16.11 10.89
CA VAL A 205 -6.38 16.74 11.73
C VAL A 205 -6.05 18.20 12.03
N ASN A 206 -4.78 18.49 12.26
CA ASN A 206 -4.27 19.83 12.58
C ASN A 206 -3.71 20.59 11.36
N LYS A 207 -4.10 20.23 10.14
CA LYS A 207 -3.54 20.77 8.88
C LYS A 207 -3.65 22.30 8.72
N ASN A 208 -4.55 22.94 9.44
CA ASN A 208 -4.73 24.40 9.43
C ASN A 208 -3.74 25.13 10.34
N GLU A 209 -3.05 24.42 11.24
CA GLU A 209 -1.98 24.99 12.05
C GLU A 209 -0.77 25.31 11.16
N PRO A 210 -0.16 26.50 11.26
CA PRO A 210 0.95 26.91 10.39
C PRO A 210 2.10 25.90 10.34
N TYR A 211 2.44 25.27 11.45
CA TYR A 211 3.46 24.24 11.52
C TYR A 211 3.07 22.99 10.73
N ALA A 212 1.85 22.50 10.93
CA ALA A 212 1.35 21.30 10.24
C ALA A 212 1.25 21.53 8.74
N HIS A 213 0.69 22.69 8.33
CA HIS A 213 0.60 23.10 6.93
C HIS A 213 1.98 23.16 6.27
N ALA A 214 2.96 23.77 6.92
CA ALA A 214 4.33 23.86 6.40
C ALA A 214 4.98 22.47 6.24
N LEU A 215 4.78 21.57 7.21
CA LEU A 215 5.33 20.23 7.16
C LEU A 215 4.68 19.38 6.05
N ILE A 216 3.36 19.49 5.87
CA ILE A 216 2.63 18.80 4.79
C ILE A 216 3.16 19.30 3.43
N ASN A 217 3.21 20.62 3.22
CA ASN A 217 3.68 21.20 1.96
C ASN A 217 5.13 20.81 1.65
N LYS A 218 5.99 20.76 2.66
CA LYS A 218 7.37 20.27 2.49
C LYS A 218 7.41 18.83 2.02
N GLY A 219 6.64 17.92 2.66
CA GLY A 219 6.59 16.51 2.27
C GLY A 219 6.06 16.33 0.85
N LEU A 220 4.95 17.01 0.51
CA LEU A 220 4.37 16.96 -0.83
C LEU A 220 5.32 17.55 -1.88
N GLY A 221 6.01 18.65 -1.58
CA GLY A 221 7.03 19.20 -2.48
C GLY A 221 8.14 18.21 -2.79
N LEU A 222 8.67 17.54 -1.77
CA LEU A 222 9.68 16.48 -1.97
C LEU A 222 9.15 15.32 -2.82
N PHE A 223 7.91 14.87 -2.59
CA PHE A 223 7.30 13.82 -3.39
C PHE A 223 7.12 14.23 -4.84
N ILE A 224 6.65 15.46 -5.09
CA ILE A 224 6.51 16.01 -6.43
C ILE A 224 7.86 16.05 -7.14
N ASP A 225 8.88 16.63 -6.51
CA ASP A 225 10.20 16.80 -7.10
C ASP A 225 10.91 15.45 -7.35
N ASN A 226 10.83 14.54 -6.38
CA ASN A 226 11.59 13.27 -6.39
C ASN A 226 10.89 12.16 -7.15
N GLN A 227 9.56 12.21 -7.31
CA GLN A 227 8.77 11.13 -7.90
C GLN A 227 8.02 11.59 -9.16
N ILE A 228 7.13 12.58 -9.04
CA ILE A 228 6.23 12.99 -10.13
C ILE A 228 7.02 13.62 -11.29
N LEU A 229 7.87 14.60 -10.99
CA LEU A 229 8.62 15.34 -12.01
C LEU A 229 9.76 14.52 -12.65
N GLN A 230 9.95 13.28 -12.21
CA GLN A 230 10.87 12.37 -12.89
C GLN A 230 10.30 11.80 -14.19
N PHE A 231 8.99 11.85 -14.41
CA PHE A 231 8.35 11.48 -15.67
C PHE A 231 8.42 12.64 -16.67
N ASP A 232 8.84 12.34 -17.90
CA ASP A 232 9.17 13.36 -18.91
C ASP A 232 7.99 14.28 -19.26
N ASN A 233 6.75 13.74 -19.25
CA ASN A 233 5.51 14.48 -19.57
C ASN A 233 4.65 14.75 -18.34
N ALA A 234 5.24 14.78 -17.14
CA ALA A 234 4.47 14.90 -15.89
C ALA A 234 3.51 16.09 -15.84
N LYS A 235 3.86 17.19 -16.50
CA LYS A 235 3.02 18.41 -16.52
C LYS A 235 1.84 18.35 -17.48
N GLU A 236 1.83 17.39 -18.40
CA GLU A 236 0.80 17.22 -19.44
C GLU A 236 -0.17 16.07 -19.12
N LEU A 237 0.19 15.25 -18.13
CA LEU A 237 -0.57 14.06 -17.75
C LEU A 237 -1.58 14.36 -16.65
N SER A 238 -2.67 13.62 -16.65
CA SER A 238 -3.59 13.58 -15.52
C SER A 238 -2.85 13.03 -14.28
N LEU A 239 -2.97 13.73 -13.16
CA LEU A 239 -2.45 13.30 -11.87
C LEU A 239 -3.60 12.76 -11.03
N ILE A 240 -3.52 11.49 -10.68
CA ILE A 240 -4.51 10.81 -9.86
C ILE A 240 -3.86 10.36 -8.56
N HIS A 241 -4.53 10.62 -7.44
CA HIS A 241 -4.05 10.33 -6.10
C HIS A 241 -5.03 9.43 -5.35
N ILE A 242 -4.48 8.41 -4.66
CA ILE A 242 -5.20 7.48 -3.77
C ILE A 242 -4.61 7.56 -2.38
#